data_ffdbede5cbdcf6b384c3fc2897abd4a1
#
_entry.id   ffdbede5cbdcf6b384c3fc2897abd4a1
#
_cell.length_a   1.000
_cell.length_b   1.000
_cell.length_c   1.000
_cell.angle_alpha   90.00
_cell.angle_beta   90.00
_cell.angle_gamma   90.00
#
_symmetry.space_group_name_H-M   'P 1'
#
loop_
_entity.id
_entity.type
_entity.pdbx_description
1 polymer ?
#
loop_
_entity_poly.entity_id
_entity_poly.type
_entity_poly.pdbx_seq_one_letter_code
_entity_poly.pdbx_strand_id
1 'polypeptide(L)'
;MTDWTQQTETARTWFESLRDRICAEFEAIEREAGSDAGFQYDSWNREEEGNADPGGGTRGLMKGKVFEKVGVNVSTVRGNFAKEFAATINGASADSPGFTATGISLVAHMANPHVPAVHMNTRFLTCLLYTSPSPRDS
;
A
#
# COMPACT_ATOMS: atom_id res chain seq x y z
N MET A 1 -20.92 4.60 -15.15
CA MET A 1 -19.72 4.00 -14.56
C MET A 1 -18.69 5.07 -14.29
N THR A 2 -18.12 5.07 -13.13
CA THR A 2 -17.10 6.06 -12.76
C THR A 2 -15.73 5.50 -13.06
N ASP A 3 -14.90 6.33 -13.69
CA ASP A 3 -13.52 6.00 -13.96
C ASP A 3 -12.65 6.60 -12.85
N TRP A 4 -12.04 5.75 -12.06
CA TRP A 4 -11.23 6.15 -10.92
C TRP A 4 -9.74 6.20 -11.23
N THR A 5 -9.36 6.18 -12.52
CA THR A 5 -7.95 6.15 -12.92
C THR A 5 -7.19 7.36 -12.41
N GLN A 6 -7.77 8.55 -12.57
CA GLN A 6 -7.10 9.78 -12.13
C GLN A 6 -6.93 9.82 -10.63
N GLN A 7 -7.96 9.44 -9.89
CA GLN A 7 -7.92 9.43 -8.44
C GLN A 7 -6.92 8.40 -7.92
N THR A 8 -6.87 7.23 -8.56
CA THR A 8 -5.91 6.19 -8.21
C THR A 8 -4.48 6.67 -8.43
N GLU A 9 -4.21 7.33 -9.56
CA GLU A 9 -2.88 7.86 -9.83
C GLU A 9 -2.49 8.97 -8.86
N THR A 10 -3.43 9.81 -8.50
CA THR A 10 -3.20 10.86 -7.51
C THR A 10 -2.83 10.24 -6.15
N ALA A 11 -3.59 9.22 -5.74
CA ALA A 11 -3.32 8.53 -4.49
C ALA A 11 -1.97 7.82 -4.52
N ARG A 12 -1.66 7.13 -5.62
CA ARG A 12 -0.39 6.42 -5.77
C ARG A 12 0.79 7.39 -5.66
N THR A 13 0.73 8.51 -6.35
CA THR A 13 1.78 9.52 -6.32
C THR A 13 1.95 10.08 -4.91
N TRP A 14 0.85 10.32 -4.22
CA TRP A 14 0.89 10.77 -2.83
C TRP A 14 1.56 9.74 -1.93
N PHE A 15 1.22 8.46 -2.07
CA PHE A 15 1.81 7.42 -1.24
C PHE A 15 3.30 7.27 -1.51
N GLU A 16 3.73 7.42 -2.76
CA GLU A 16 5.16 7.37 -3.08
C GLU A 16 5.91 8.55 -2.46
N SER A 17 5.33 9.73 -2.51
CA SER A 17 5.90 10.90 -1.87
C SER A 17 5.96 10.74 -0.34
N LEU A 18 4.91 10.19 0.24
CA LEU A 18 4.85 9.95 1.67
C LEU A 18 5.90 8.93 2.09
N ARG A 19 6.09 7.86 1.29
CA ARG A 19 7.15 6.89 1.54
C ARG A 19 8.50 7.58 1.62
N ASP A 20 8.80 8.43 0.64
CA ASP A 20 10.11 9.09 0.61
C ASP A 20 10.32 9.95 1.85
N ARG A 21 9.29 10.65 2.28
CA ARG A 21 9.36 11.48 3.49
C ARG A 21 9.52 10.66 4.75
N ILE A 22 8.78 9.58 4.86
CA ILE A 22 8.85 8.67 6.01
C ILE A 22 10.25 8.05 6.09
N CYS A 23 10.76 7.55 4.97
CA CYS A 23 12.08 6.93 4.94
C CYS A 23 13.16 7.93 5.31
N ALA A 24 13.07 9.16 4.83
CA ALA A 24 14.04 10.20 5.17
C ALA A 24 14.04 10.51 6.67
N GLU A 25 12.86 10.52 7.29
CA GLU A 25 12.76 10.78 8.73
C GLU A 25 13.36 9.63 9.56
N PHE A 26 13.10 8.39 9.17
CA PHE A 26 13.72 7.26 9.86
C PHE A 26 15.23 7.27 9.70
N GLU A 27 15.73 7.59 8.51
CA GLU A 27 17.16 7.69 8.29
C GLU A 27 17.78 8.82 9.12
N ALA A 28 17.08 9.94 9.27
CA ALA A 28 17.57 11.05 10.10
C ALA A 28 17.72 10.63 11.55
N ILE A 29 16.81 9.83 12.07
CA ILE A 29 16.91 9.33 13.45
C ILE A 29 18.16 8.46 13.60
N GLU A 30 18.45 7.60 12.60
CA GLU A 30 19.67 6.79 12.64
C GLU A 30 20.92 7.68 12.62
N ARG A 31 20.91 8.75 11.81
CA ARG A 31 22.05 9.69 11.76
C ARG A 31 22.29 10.35 13.11
N GLU A 32 21.23 10.73 13.80
CA GLU A 32 21.36 11.31 15.14
C GLU A 32 21.99 10.34 16.12
N ALA A 33 21.79 9.06 15.93
CA ALA A 33 22.36 8.02 16.79
C ALA A 33 23.77 7.61 16.34
N GLY A 34 24.32 8.23 15.32
CA GLY A 34 25.65 7.92 14.83
C GLY A 34 25.70 6.74 13.87
N SER A 35 24.56 6.36 13.35
CA SER A 35 24.44 5.24 12.40
C SER A 35 24.29 5.78 10.98
N ASP A 36 24.85 5.06 10.01
CA ASP A 36 24.70 5.40 8.60
C ASP A 36 23.70 4.48 7.88
N ALA A 37 22.84 3.83 8.63
CA ALA A 37 21.82 2.94 8.06
C ALA A 37 20.92 3.68 7.10
N GLY A 38 20.52 3.02 6.05
CA GLY A 38 19.61 3.58 5.05
C GLY A 38 18.72 2.50 4.48
N PHE A 39 17.69 2.94 3.77
CA PHE A 39 16.74 2.03 3.16
C PHE A 39 17.31 1.45 1.88
N GLN A 40 17.06 0.18 1.67
CA GLN A 40 17.32 -0.49 0.41
C GLN A 40 15.97 -0.86 -0.18
N TYR A 41 15.82 -0.60 -1.47
CA TYR A 41 14.54 -0.74 -2.14
C TYR A 41 14.55 -1.94 -3.06
N ASP A 42 13.42 -2.62 -3.09
CA ASP A 42 13.22 -3.81 -3.90
C ASP A 42 11.82 -3.76 -4.49
N SER A 43 11.73 -3.89 -5.80
CA SER A 43 10.45 -3.88 -6.49
C SER A 43 9.95 -5.32 -6.65
N TRP A 44 8.65 -5.49 -6.54
CA TRP A 44 8.02 -6.79 -6.68
C TRP A 44 6.80 -6.69 -7.58
N ASN A 45 6.49 -7.77 -8.23
CA ASN A 45 5.30 -7.88 -9.07
C ASN A 45 4.38 -8.93 -8.50
N ARG A 46 3.09 -8.63 -8.50
CA ARG A 46 2.08 -9.58 -8.13
C ARG A 46 1.79 -10.47 -9.34
N GLU A 47 1.50 -11.73 -9.10
CA GLU A 47 1.09 -12.64 -10.14
C GLU A 47 -0.32 -13.12 -9.85
N GLU A 48 -1.15 -13.16 -10.90
CA GLU A 48 -2.51 -13.64 -10.80
C GLU A 48 -2.89 -14.27 -12.14
N GLU A 49 -3.32 -15.50 -12.10
CA GLU A 49 -3.71 -16.21 -13.32
C GLU A 49 -4.85 -15.49 -14.03
N GLY A 50 -4.69 -15.29 -15.35
CA GLY A 50 -5.70 -14.61 -16.15
C GLY A 50 -5.68 -13.09 -16.03
N ASN A 51 -4.69 -12.54 -15.33
CA ASN A 51 -4.55 -11.10 -15.16
C ASN A 51 -3.21 -10.65 -15.72
N ALA A 52 -3.24 -9.86 -16.79
CA ALA A 52 -2.02 -9.41 -17.46
C ALA A 52 -1.31 -8.30 -16.68
N ASP A 53 -2.04 -7.56 -15.84
CA ASP A 53 -1.47 -6.45 -15.08
C ASP A 53 -2.00 -6.46 -13.64
N PRO A 54 -1.54 -7.43 -12.84
CA PRO A 54 -2.01 -7.52 -11.45
C PRO A 54 -1.37 -6.47 -10.54
N GLY A 55 -0.36 -5.73 -11.03
CA GLY A 55 0.29 -4.70 -10.27
C GLY A 55 1.49 -5.20 -9.49
N GLY A 56 1.93 -4.40 -8.55
CA GLY A 56 3.09 -4.69 -7.73
C GLY A 56 3.41 -3.53 -6.83
N GLY A 57 4.64 -3.47 -6.37
CA GLY A 57 5.04 -2.39 -5.49
C GLY A 57 6.54 -2.29 -5.33
N THR A 58 6.93 -1.35 -4.48
CA THR A 58 8.32 -1.16 -4.09
C THR A 58 8.38 -1.16 -2.57
N ARG A 59 9.23 -2.02 -2.06
CA ARG A 59 9.43 -2.22 -0.65
C ARG A 59 10.78 -1.66 -0.24
N GLY A 60 10.80 -0.83 0.80
CA GLY A 60 12.04 -0.34 1.39
C GLY A 60 12.26 -1.02 2.72
N LEU A 61 13.50 -1.41 2.96
CA LEU A 61 13.89 -2.09 4.20
C LEU A 61 15.14 -1.44 4.77
N MET A 62 15.11 -1.14 6.06
CA MET A 62 16.27 -0.61 6.77
C MET A 62 16.48 -1.40 8.06
N LYS A 63 17.74 -1.70 8.34
CA LYS A 63 18.18 -2.24 9.63
C LYS A 63 19.29 -1.34 10.15
N GLY A 64 19.15 -0.87 11.36
CA GLY A 64 20.09 0.08 11.92
C GLY A 64 20.33 -0.10 13.39
N LYS A 65 20.83 0.94 14.01
CA LYS A 65 21.19 0.94 15.41
C LYS A 65 19.98 1.21 16.31
N VAL A 66 19.15 2.17 15.91
CA VAL A 66 17.93 2.52 16.66
C VAL A 66 16.82 1.58 16.29
N PHE A 67 16.69 1.30 15.00
CA PHE A 67 15.64 0.43 14.49
C PHE A 67 16.22 -0.94 14.16
N GLU A 68 15.67 -1.96 14.80
CA GLU A 68 16.02 -3.31 14.43
C GLU A 68 15.61 -3.61 13.00
N LYS A 69 14.41 -3.15 12.61
CA LYS A 69 13.92 -3.34 11.27
C LYS A 69 12.80 -2.35 10.98
N VAL A 70 12.89 -1.67 9.85
CA VAL A 70 11.80 -0.85 9.34
C VAL A 70 11.49 -1.30 7.93
N GLY A 71 10.23 -1.56 7.65
CA GLY A 71 9.77 -1.87 6.32
C GLY A 71 8.70 -0.88 5.89
N VAL A 72 8.87 -0.29 4.72
CA VAL A 72 7.89 0.62 4.13
C VAL A 72 7.59 0.12 2.73
N ASN A 73 6.32 -0.14 2.45
CA ASN A 73 5.91 -0.71 1.17
C ASN A 73 4.80 0.14 0.55
N VAL A 74 5.02 0.56 -0.68
CA VAL A 74 3.99 1.21 -1.49
C VAL A 74 3.66 0.28 -2.63
N SER A 75 2.38 0.02 -2.82
CA SER A 75 1.93 -0.91 -3.84
C SER A 75 0.67 -0.42 -4.52
N THR A 76 0.51 -0.86 -5.75
CA THR A 76 -0.74 -0.72 -6.50
C THR A 76 -1.04 -2.09 -7.07
N VAL A 77 -2.16 -2.65 -6.68
CA VAL A 77 -2.55 -3.99 -7.11
C VAL A 77 -3.92 -3.93 -7.74
N ARG A 78 -4.13 -4.79 -8.72
CA ARG A 78 -5.38 -4.91 -9.46
C ARG A 78 -5.76 -6.38 -9.50
N GLY A 79 -7.05 -6.63 -9.43
CA GLY A 79 -7.50 -8.01 -9.46
C GLY A 79 -9.00 -8.10 -9.48
N ASN A 80 -9.48 -9.33 -9.30
CA ASN A 80 -10.89 -9.61 -9.22
C ASN A 80 -11.19 -10.20 -7.85
N PHE A 81 -12.29 -9.76 -7.25
CA PHE A 81 -12.75 -10.37 -6.01
C PHE A 81 -13.28 -11.78 -6.32
N ALA A 82 -13.13 -12.69 -5.36
CA ALA A 82 -13.82 -13.96 -5.43
C ALA A 82 -15.33 -13.73 -5.46
N LYS A 83 -16.05 -14.62 -6.15
CA LYS A 83 -17.49 -14.47 -6.32
C LYS A 83 -18.23 -14.31 -4.99
N GLU A 84 -17.86 -15.12 -4.02
CA GLU A 84 -18.49 -15.08 -2.71
C GLU A 84 -18.28 -13.74 -2.02
N PHE A 85 -17.08 -13.20 -2.17
CA PHE A 85 -16.75 -11.90 -1.60
C PHE A 85 -17.43 -10.78 -2.36
N ALA A 86 -17.46 -10.88 -3.69
CA ALA A 86 -18.10 -9.87 -4.52
C ALA A 86 -19.58 -9.72 -4.20
N ALA A 87 -20.25 -10.82 -3.87
CA ALA A 87 -21.66 -10.79 -3.53
C ALA A 87 -21.95 -10.01 -2.26
N THR A 88 -20.95 -9.81 -1.40
CA THR A 88 -21.12 -9.07 -0.15
C THR A 88 -20.78 -7.58 -0.31
N ILE A 89 -20.23 -7.19 -1.44
CA ILE A 89 -19.86 -5.80 -1.70
C ILE A 89 -21.02 -5.09 -2.37
N ASN A 90 -21.44 -4.00 -1.79
CA ASN A 90 -22.55 -3.23 -2.34
C ASN A 90 -22.20 -2.69 -3.72
N GLY A 91 -23.03 -2.99 -4.71
CA GLY A 91 -22.82 -2.54 -6.07
C GLY A 91 -21.87 -3.43 -6.88
N ALA A 92 -21.32 -4.47 -6.30
CA ALA A 92 -20.43 -5.37 -7.01
C ALA A 92 -21.22 -6.29 -7.94
N SER A 93 -20.63 -6.55 -9.13
CA SER A 93 -21.19 -7.50 -10.06
C SER A 93 -20.61 -8.87 -9.80
N ALA A 94 -21.47 -9.89 -9.78
CA ALA A 94 -21.02 -11.26 -9.64
C ALA A 94 -20.22 -11.75 -10.85
N ASP A 95 -20.41 -11.11 -12.01
CA ASP A 95 -19.82 -11.58 -13.25
C ASP A 95 -18.37 -11.13 -13.43
N SER A 96 -18.03 -9.94 -12.98
CA SER A 96 -16.69 -9.39 -13.23
C SER A 96 -16.31 -8.39 -12.14
N PRO A 97 -16.14 -8.86 -10.90
CA PRO A 97 -15.81 -7.97 -9.81
C PRO A 97 -14.33 -7.60 -9.82
N GLY A 98 -14.01 -6.45 -10.40
CA GLY A 98 -12.66 -5.96 -10.46
C GLY A 98 -12.37 -4.91 -9.40
N PHE A 99 -11.11 -4.82 -8.98
CA PHE A 99 -10.69 -3.80 -8.03
C PHE A 99 -9.30 -3.27 -8.36
N THR A 100 -9.03 -2.06 -7.91
CA THR A 100 -7.69 -1.49 -7.86
C THR A 100 -7.46 -0.95 -6.46
N ALA A 101 -6.34 -1.30 -5.86
CA ALA A 101 -5.98 -0.82 -4.54
C ALA A 101 -4.56 -0.28 -4.57
N THR A 102 -4.38 0.95 -4.10
CA THR A 102 -3.05 1.53 -3.95
C THR A 102 -2.91 1.99 -2.51
N GLY A 103 -1.72 1.81 -1.94
CA GLY A 103 -1.54 2.14 -0.54
C GLY A 103 -0.11 2.08 -0.08
N ILE A 104 0.06 2.48 1.17
CA ILE A 104 1.34 2.43 1.85
C ILE A 104 1.17 1.67 3.16
N SER A 105 2.14 0.82 3.47
CA SER A 105 2.20 0.14 4.75
C SER A 105 3.56 0.34 5.38
N LEU A 106 3.58 0.37 6.70
CA LEU A 106 4.78 0.63 7.48
C LEU A 106 4.80 -0.31 8.67
N VAL A 107 5.95 -0.93 8.90
CA VAL A 107 6.23 -1.67 10.11
C VAL A 107 7.58 -1.21 10.62
N ALA A 108 7.65 -0.78 11.87
CA ALA A 108 8.91 -0.38 12.49
C ALA A 108 9.07 -1.07 13.83
N HIS A 109 10.16 -1.81 13.97
CA HIS A 109 10.54 -2.46 15.21
C HIS A 109 11.83 -1.82 15.70
N MET A 110 11.82 -1.36 16.95
CA MET A 110 12.97 -0.71 17.56
C MET A 110 13.90 -1.75 18.18
N ALA A 111 15.18 -1.43 18.20
CA ALA A 111 16.17 -2.29 18.85
C ALA A 111 15.93 -2.37 20.36
N ASN A 112 15.44 -1.27 20.97
CA ASN A 112 15.12 -1.24 22.38
C ASN A 112 13.75 -1.90 22.61
N PRO A 113 13.68 -3.00 23.38
CA PRO A 113 12.43 -3.72 23.57
C PRO A 113 11.40 -2.94 24.41
N HIS A 114 11.80 -1.86 25.05
CA HIS A 114 10.90 -1.03 25.82
C HIS A 114 10.15 0.01 24.96
N VAL A 115 10.50 0.14 23.69
CA VAL A 115 9.84 1.06 22.78
C VAL A 115 8.88 0.26 21.90
N PRO A 116 7.60 0.62 21.89
CA PRO A 116 6.61 -0.14 21.12
C PRO A 116 6.86 -0.10 19.63
N ALA A 117 6.51 -1.17 18.95
CA ALA A 117 6.53 -1.22 17.49
C ALA A 117 5.44 -0.36 16.91
N VAL A 118 5.65 0.10 15.69
CA VAL A 118 4.67 0.90 14.94
C VAL A 118 4.23 0.11 13.72
N HIS A 119 2.92 0.01 13.53
CA HIS A 119 2.33 -0.56 12.32
C HIS A 119 1.32 0.43 11.78
N MET A 120 1.40 0.68 10.50
CA MET A 120 0.46 1.57 9.83
C MET A 120 0.12 0.98 8.47
N ASN A 121 -1.14 1.09 8.08
CA ASN A 121 -1.57 0.68 6.75
C ASN A 121 -2.67 1.64 6.32
N THR A 122 -2.49 2.25 5.16
CA THR A 122 -3.53 3.08 4.59
C THR A 122 -3.67 2.74 3.10
N ARG A 123 -4.89 2.77 2.60
CA ARG A 123 -5.21 2.23 1.30
C ARG A 123 -6.32 3.03 0.63
N PHE A 124 -6.17 3.23 -0.66
CA PHE A 124 -7.22 3.75 -1.51
C PHE A 124 -7.70 2.61 -2.41
N LEU A 125 -8.94 2.19 -2.22
CA LEU A 125 -9.51 1.04 -2.89
C LEU A 125 -10.65 1.50 -3.80
N THR A 126 -10.60 1.08 -5.06
CA THR A 126 -11.69 1.33 -5.99
C THR A 126 -12.14 0.03 -6.62
N CYS A 127 -13.43 -0.05 -6.92
CA CYS A 127 -14.01 -1.16 -7.66
C CYS A 127 -14.30 -0.69 -9.07
N LEU A 128 -13.83 -1.46 -10.04
CA LEU A 128 -14.01 -1.13 -11.46
C LEU A 128 -15.39 -1.53 -11.97
N LEU A 129 -16.29 -1.80 -11.07
CA LEU A 129 -17.61 -2.27 -11.40
C LEU A 129 -18.56 -1.10 -11.52
N TYR A 130 -19.57 -1.29 -12.35
CA TYR A 130 -20.68 -0.38 -12.31
C TYR A 130 -21.33 -0.45 -10.94
N THR A 131 -21.49 0.70 -10.34
CA THR A 131 -22.22 0.80 -9.09
C THR A 131 -23.33 1.80 -9.30
N SER A 132 -24.56 1.37 -9.03
CA SER A 132 -25.64 2.30 -8.98
C SER A 132 -25.43 3.22 -7.80
N PRO A 133 -25.76 4.50 -7.91
CA PRO A 133 -25.72 5.36 -6.74
C PRO A 133 -26.54 4.77 -5.60
N SER A 134 -25.96 4.73 -4.44
CA SER A 134 -26.68 4.27 -3.25
C SER A 134 -26.74 5.42 -2.26
N PRO A 135 -27.65 5.37 -1.29
CA PRO A 135 -27.72 6.42 -0.28
C PRO A 135 -26.42 6.66 0.46
N ARG A 136 -25.57 5.62 0.56
CA ARG A 136 -24.30 5.76 1.25
C ARG A 136 -23.22 6.40 0.38
N ASP A 137 -23.42 6.35 -0.93
CA ASP A 137 -22.43 6.91 -1.86
C ASP A 137 -22.69 8.38 -2.14
N SER A 138 -23.82 8.87 -1.71
CA SER A 138 -24.20 10.25 -1.91
C SER A 138 -23.69 11.15 -0.80
#